data_594dacc866e6703407379f00984555fa
#
_entry.id   594dacc866e6703407379f00984555fa
#
_cell.length_a   1.000
_cell.length_b   1.000
_cell.length_c   1.000
_cell.angle_alpha   90.00
_cell.angle_beta   90.00
_cell.angle_gamma   90.00
#
_symmetry.space_group_name_H-M   'P 1'
#
loop_
_entity.id
_entity.type
_entity.pdbx_description
1 polymer ?
#
loop_
_entity_poly.entity_id
_entity_poly.type
_entity_poly.pdbx_seq_one_letter_code
_entity_poly.pdbx_strand_id
1 'polypeptide(L)'
;MKIADVADINPDSFGLKDSWSFVNYLDTSSITQNVISELQYINLNEEKLPSRAKRKVLENDIVYSTVRPNQLHIGFINEVKPNMLVSTGFAVIRSKNLLVSNEYIYLNLTKRDTIEKLQQIAEQSVSTFPAIKPSDIGDCLINVFEKKDAEILNNQLSAVFKKISQNNQENQRLALIRDSLLPKLMSGEMELGC
;
A
#
# COMPACT_ATOMS: atom_id res chain seq x y z
N MET A 1 15.62 -16.31 -5.87
CA MET A 1 15.09 -16.64 -4.54
C MET A 1 13.59 -16.38 -4.55
N LYS A 2 12.83 -16.87 -3.56
CA LYS A 2 11.42 -16.50 -3.35
C LYS A 2 11.32 -15.19 -2.55
N ILE A 3 10.23 -14.45 -2.72
CA ILE A 3 9.99 -13.25 -1.90
C ILE A 3 9.96 -13.61 -0.39
N ALA A 4 9.38 -14.74 -0.01
CA ALA A 4 9.36 -15.21 1.39
C ALA A 4 10.75 -15.42 2.01
N ASP A 5 11.78 -15.63 1.20
CA ASP A 5 13.16 -15.78 1.69
C ASP A 5 13.75 -14.43 2.11
N VAL A 6 13.30 -13.33 1.49
CA VAL A 6 13.87 -11.98 1.66
C VAL A 6 12.91 -10.98 2.33
N ALA A 7 11.65 -11.34 2.54
CA ALA A 7 10.65 -10.49 3.17
C ALA A 7 9.74 -11.29 4.10
N ASP A 8 9.23 -10.62 5.13
CA ASP A 8 8.18 -11.13 5.99
C ASP A 8 6.81 -10.74 5.40
N ILE A 9 5.86 -11.69 5.47
CA ILE A 9 4.50 -11.47 4.99
C ILE A 9 3.56 -11.46 6.20
N ASN A 10 2.81 -10.37 6.36
CA ASN A 10 1.94 -10.11 7.50
C ASN A 10 2.69 -10.17 8.84
N PRO A 11 3.76 -9.39 9.02
CA PRO A 11 4.64 -9.50 10.18
C PRO A 11 3.96 -9.16 11.50
N ASP A 12 2.92 -8.32 11.50
CA ASP A 12 2.28 -7.86 12.72
C ASP A 12 0.76 -7.70 12.56
N SER A 13 0.05 -7.91 13.67
CA SER A 13 -1.42 -7.84 13.71
C SER A 13 -1.91 -7.22 15.02
N PHE A 14 -2.98 -6.46 14.92
CA PHE A 14 -3.72 -5.92 16.06
C PHE A 14 -4.39 -7.06 16.85
N GLY A 15 -4.24 -7.04 18.15
CA GLY A 15 -4.73 -8.09 19.03
C GLY A 15 -5.12 -7.57 20.43
N LEU A 16 -5.42 -8.50 21.32
CA LEU A 16 -5.94 -8.21 22.68
C LEU A 16 -5.00 -7.38 23.57
N LYS A 17 -3.72 -7.28 23.21
CA LYS A 17 -2.73 -6.48 23.95
C LYS A 17 -2.73 -5.00 23.55
N ASP A 18 -3.41 -4.66 22.47
CA ASP A 18 -3.47 -3.30 21.95
C ASP A 18 -4.63 -2.54 22.58
N SER A 19 -4.34 -1.44 23.26
CA SER A 19 -5.34 -0.58 23.94
C SER A 19 -5.43 0.75 23.22
N TRP A 20 -6.12 0.78 22.09
CA TRP A 20 -6.30 1.99 21.30
C TRP A 20 -7.70 2.56 21.49
N SER A 21 -7.83 3.87 21.51
CA SER A 21 -9.11 4.57 21.56
C SER A 21 -9.69 4.88 20.18
N PHE A 22 -8.84 4.87 19.16
CA PHE A 22 -9.22 5.09 17.76
C PHE A 22 -8.30 4.32 16.82
N VAL A 23 -8.74 4.16 15.59
CA VAL A 23 -7.99 3.51 14.50
C VAL A 23 -8.12 4.35 13.23
N ASN A 24 -7.02 4.50 12.51
CA ASN A 24 -6.98 4.95 11.12
C ASN A 24 -6.96 3.70 10.23
N TYR A 25 -8.07 3.41 9.56
CA TYR A 25 -8.26 2.16 8.82
C TYR A 25 -8.17 2.35 7.32
N LEU A 26 -7.32 1.56 6.66
CA LEU A 26 -7.21 1.48 5.21
C LEU A 26 -7.88 0.20 4.71
N ASP A 27 -9.00 0.36 3.99
CA ASP A 27 -9.63 -0.77 3.30
C ASP A 27 -8.98 -1.05 1.94
N THR A 28 -9.22 -2.25 1.41
CA THR A 28 -8.63 -2.70 0.14
C THR A 28 -8.99 -1.84 -1.06
N SER A 29 -10.20 -1.29 -1.09
CA SER A 29 -10.67 -0.43 -2.17
C SER A 29 -10.11 1.00 -2.10
N SER A 30 -9.54 1.39 -0.96
CA SER A 30 -9.05 2.76 -0.73
C SER A 30 -7.60 2.99 -1.17
N ILE A 31 -6.97 2.02 -1.83
CA ILE A 31 -5.65 2.20 -2.47
C ILE A 31 -5.64 1.59 -3.86
N THR A 32 -5.10 2.30 -4.83
CA THR A 32 -4.89 1.81 -6.20
C THR A 32 -3.60 2.41 -6.74
N GLN A 33 -2.70 1.56 -7.26
CA GLN A 33 -1.43 1.98 -7.86
C GLN A 33 -0.68 3.03 -7.04
N ASN A 34 -0.51 2.75 -5.76
CA ASN A 34 0.21 3.61 -4.80
C ASN A 34 -0.48 4.96 -4.46
N VAL A 35 -1.75 5.12 -4.81
CA VAL A 35 -2.55 6.31 -4.45
C VAL A 35 -3.60 5.88 -3.43
N ILE A 36 -3.51 6.43 -2.22
CA ILE A 36 -4.52 6.26 -1.18
C ILE A 36 -5.58 7.33 -1.38
N SER A 37 -6.83 6.92 -1.60
CA SER A 37 -7.98 7.82 -1.80
C SER A 37 -8.62 8.23 -0.49
N GLU A 38 -8.69 7.31 0.47
CA GLU A 38 -9.37 7.53 1.75
C GLU A 38 -8.74 6.71 2.87
N LEU A 39 -8.71 7.29 4.06
CA LEU A 39 -8.36 6.63 5.31
C LEU A 39 -9.50 6.87 6.30
N GLN A 40 -10.17 5.80 6.74
CA GLN A 40 -11.31 5.89 7.65
C GLN A 40 -10.83 6.08 9.08
N TYR A 41 -11.30 7.16 9.75
CA TYR A 41 -11.11 7.34 11.18
C TYR A 41 -12.23 6.65 11.94
N ILE A 42 -11.89 5.76 12.87
CA ILE A 42 -12.85 4.97 13.66
C ILE A 42 -12.60 5.23 15.14
N ASN A 43 -13.58 5.81 15.85
CA ASN A 43 -13.55 6.00 17.30
C ASN A 43 -14.02 4.72 17.99
N LEU A 44 -13.11 3.99 18.64
CA LEU A 44 -13.41 2.70 19.28
C LEU A 44 -14.26 2.82 20.55
N ASN A 45 -14.48 4.04 21.05
CA ASN A 45 -15.42 4.28 22.16
C ASN A 45 -16.88 4.39 21.66
N GLU A 46 -17.08 4.64 20.36
CA GLU A 46 -18.41 4.89 19.77
C GLU A 46 -18.77 3.81 18.74
N GLU A 47 -17.77 3.26 18.07
CA GLU A 47 -17.97 2.32 16.96
C GLU A 47 -17.18 1.02 17.17
N LYS A 48 -17.73 -0.07 16.63
CA LYS A 48 -17.03 -1.35 16.63
C LYS A 48 -16.00 -1.41 15.51
N LEU A 49 -14.78 -1.82 15.84
CA LEU A 49 -13.73 -2.05 14.86
C LEU A 49 -14.20 -3.08 13.80
N PRO A 50 -14.09 -2.75 12.49
CA PRO A 50 -14.36 -3.72 11.44
C PRO A 50 -13.54 -4.99 11.61
N SER A 51 -14.15 -6.14 11.47
CA SER A 51 -13.49 -7.45 11.68
C SER A 51 -12.24 -7.66 10.80
N ARG A 52 -12.17 -6.96 9.67
CA ARG A 52 -11.04 -6.99 8.74
C ARG A 52 -9.92 -6.01 9.11
N ALA A 53 -10.12 -5.03 9.98
CA ALA A 53 -9.11 -4.08 10.41
C ALA A 53 -8.15 -4.74 11.42
N LYS A 54 -7.11 -5.41 10.93
CA LYS A 54 -6.22 -6.23 11.77
C LYS A 54 -4.75 -6.13 11.48
N ARG A 55 -4.33 -5.78 10.25
CA ARG A 55 -2.92 -5.77 9.89
C ARG A 55 -2.29 -4.45 10.33
N LYS A 56 -1.24 -4.52 11.15
CA LYS A 56 -0.40 -3.36 11.46
C LYS A 56 0.61 -3.13 10.35
N VAL A 57 0.96 -1.88 10.14
CA VAL A 57 1.92 -1.46 9.11
C VAL A 57 2.97 -0.54 9.70
N LEU A 58 4.14 -0.55 9.10
CA LEU A 58 5.22 0.42 9.30
C LEU A 58 5.42 1.24 8.03
N GLU A 59 6.19 2.30 8.17
CA GLU A 59 6.61 3.11 7.02
C GLU A 59 7.38 2.25 6.01
N ASN A 60 7.09 2.47 4.75
CA ASN A 60 7.60 1.72 3.60
C ASN A 60 7.13 0.26 3.48
N ASP A 61 6.21 -0.21 4.32
CA ASP A 61 5.56 -1.50 4.07
C ASP A 61 4.79 -1.47 2.75
N ILE A 62 4.82 -2.60 2.04
CA ILE A 62 3.99 -2.82 0.87
C ILE A 62 2.67 -3.45 1.32
N VAL A 63 1.55 -2.91 0.84
CA VAL A 63 0.24 -3.53 0.97
C VAL A 63 -0.20 -4.04 -0.40
N TYR A 64 -0.54 -5.31 -0.51
CA TYR A 64 -0.95 -5.98 -1.74
C TYR A 64 -2.30 -6.65 -1.55
N SER A 65 -3.33 -6.26 -2.30
CA SER A 65 -4.64 -6.90 -2.22
C SER A 65 -4.56 -8.36 -2.63
N THR A 66 -5.07 -9.24 -1.77
CA THR A 66 -5.17 -10.67 -2.10
C THR A 66 -6.40 -10.99 -2.94
N VAL A 67 -7.28 -10.02 -3.20
CA VAL A 67 -8.49 -10.18 -4.03
C VAL A 67 -8.28 -9.42 -5.33
N ARG A 68 -8.54 -10.11 -6.44
CA ARG A 68 -8.47 -9.56 -7.81
C ARG A 68 -7.16 -8.79 -8.06
N PRO A 69 -6.01 -9.48 -8.13
CA PRO A 69 -4.69 -8.84 -8.34
C PRO A 69 -4.64 -7.88 -9.53
N ASN A 70 -5.44 -8.14 -10.57
CA ASN A 70 -5.55 -7.30 -11.76
C ASN A 70 -6.15 -5.91 -11.51
N GLN A 71 -6.81 -5.67 -10.37
CA GLN A 71 -7.32 -4.35 -10.00
C GLN A 71 -6.23 -3.42 -9.43
N LEU A 72 -5.03 -3.93 -9.21
CA LEU A 72 -3.86 -3.17 -8.77
C LEU A 72 -4.06 -2.40 -7.46
N HIS A 73 -4.87 -2.96 -6.54
CA HIS A 73 -4.96 -2.44 -5.17
C HIS A 73 -3.68 -2.78 -4.42
N ILE A 74 -2.62 -2.07 -4.75
CA ILE A 74 -1.27 -2.25 -4.22
C ILE A 74 -0.62 -0.88 -4.01
N GLY A 75 0.21 -0.75 -3.00
CA GLY A 75 1.00 0.45 -2.77
C GLY A 75 1.91 0.36 -1.57
N PHE A 76 2.61 1.47 -1.34
CA PHE A 76 3.44 1.72 -0.18
C PHE A 76 2.69 2.48 0.89
N ILE A 77 3.00 2.20 2.13
CA ILE A 77 2.64 3.03 3.27
C ILE A 77 3.75 4.07 3.49
N ASN A 78 3.69 5.17 2.74
CA ASN A 78 4.70 6.25 2.81
C ASN A 78 4.61 7.06 4.12
N GLU A 79 3.42 7.12 4.72
CA GLU A 79 3.17 7.82 5.98
C GLU A 79 2.24 6.96 6.85
N VAL A 80 2.75 6.56 8.00
CA VAL A 80 1.96 5.80 8.97
C VAL A 80 1.21 6.78 9.88
N LYS A 81 -0.11 6.78 9.81
CA LYS A 81 -0.93 7.54 10.77
C LYS A 81 -0.96 6.83 12.13
N PRO A 82 -1.13 7.58 13.23
CA PRO A 82 -1.27 6.94 14.54
C PRO A 82 -2.35 5.86 14.54
N ASN A 83 -2.07 4.72 15.17
CA ASN A 83 -2.99 3.58 15.25
C ASN A 83 -3.49 3.09 13.87
N MET A 84 -2.62 3.07 12.87
CA MET A 84 -3.00 2.65 11.53
C MET A 84 -3.14 1.14 11.43
N LEU A 85 -4.27 0.72 10.89
CA LEU A 85 -4.54 -0.67 10.51
C LEU A 85 -4.94 -0.76 9.05
N VAL A 86 -4.54 -1.83 8.41
CA VAL A 86 -5.03 -2.17 7.07
C VAL A 86 -5.87 -3.45 7.10
N SER A 87 -6.71 -3.61 6.08
CA SER A 87 -7.62 -4.73 5.93
C SER A 87 -6.87 -6.07 5.87
N THR A 88 -7.48 -7.14 6.41
CA THR A 88 -7.01 -8.53 6.20
C THR A 88 -7.07 -8.96 4.73
N GLY A 89 -7.74 -8.19 3.87
CA GLY A 89 -7.70 -8.36 2.42
C GLY A 89 -6.37 -7.98 1.79
N PHE A 90 -5.47 -7.32 2.55
CA PHE A 90 -4.09 -7.10 2.14
C PHE A 90 -3.16 -8.19 2.67
N ALA A 91 -2.14 -8.54 1.90
CA ALA A 91 -0.88 -9.02 2.40
C ALA A 91 0.03 -7.80 2.66
N VAL A 92 0.54 -7.68 3.87
CA VAL A 92 1.57 -6.69 4.25
C VAL A 92 2.93 -7.34 4.04
N ILE A 93 3.79 -6.70 3.25
CA ILE A 93 5.10 -7.26 2.88
C ILE A 93 6.17 -6.29 3.36
N ARG A 94 7.13 -6.80 4.11
CA ARG A 94 8.24 -6.04 4.69
C ARG A 94 9.54 -6.75 4.40
N SER A 95 10.47 -6.08 3.72
CA SER A 95 11.81 -6.64 3.53
C SER A 95 12.51 -6.87 4.87
N LYS A 96 13.18 -8.01 4.97
CA LYS A 96 14.08 -8.37 6.06
C LYS A 96 15.53 -8.52 5.59
N ASN A 97 15.80 -8.21 4.32
CA ASN A 97 17.09 -8.39 3.68
C ASN A 97 17.64 -7.03 3.21
N LEU A 98 18.83 -6.67 3.68
CA LEU A 98 19.47 -5.39 3.33
C LEU A 98 19.81 -5.26 1.83
N LEU A 99 19.88 -6.37 1.10
CA LEU A 99 20.18 -6.37 -0.35
C LEU A 99 18.92 -6.23 -1.21
N VAL A 100 17.73 -6.36 -0.61
CA VAL A 100 16.45 -6.33 -1.33
C VAL A 100 15.54 -5.31 -0.67
N SER A 101 15.42 -4.12 -1.24
CA SER A 101 14.55 -3.08 -0.69
C SER A 101 13.06 -3.37 -0.96
N ASN A 102 12.18 -2.73 -0.19
CA ASN A 102 10.73 -2.80 -0.42
C ASN A 102 10.35 -2.26 -1.80
N GLU A 103 11.03 -1.21 -2.28
CA GLU A 103 10.81 -0.64 -3.61
C GLU A 103 11.09 -1.68 -4.70
N TYR A 104 12.17 -2.45 -4.56
CA TYR A 104 12.50 -3.50 -5.52
C TYR A 104 11.49 -4.65 -5.49
N ILE A 105 11.02 -5.05 -4.29
CA ILE A 105 9.94 -6.04 -4.14
C ILE A 105 8.66 -5.53 -4.81
N TYR A 106 8.29 -4.27 -4.57
CA TYR A 106 7.13 -3.64 -5.17
C TYR A 106 7.18 -3.67 -6.70
N LEU A 107 8.30 -3.25 -7.29
CA LEU A 107 8.49 -3.30 -8.74
C LEU A 107 8.37 -4.72 -9.30
N ASN A 108 8.85 -5.72 -8.54
CA ASN A 108 8.73 -7.11 -8.92
C ASN A 108 7.28 -7.61 -8.90
N LEU A 109 6.51 -7.21 -7.88
CA LEU A 109 5.11 -7.58 -7.72
C LEU A 109 4.18 -6.84 -8.70
N THR A 110 4.59 -5.66 -9.18
CA THR A 110 3.83 -4.86 -10.15
C THR A 110 4.21 -5.12 -11.61
N LYS A 111 5.16 -6.02 -11.87
CA LYS A 111 5.42 -6.47 -13.24
C LYS A 111 4.18 -7.14 -13.82
N ARG A 112 3.92 -6.86 -15.09
CA ARG A 112 2.78 -7.42 -15.82
C ARG A 112 2.69 -8.93 -15.70
N ASP A 113 3.79 -9.63 -15.96
CA ASP A 113 3.85 -11.10 -15.91
C ASP A 113 3.53 -11.63 -14.49
N THR A 114 3.97 -10.92 -13.43
CA THR A 114 3.68 -11.29 -12.04
C THR A 114 2.19 -11.10 -11.73
N ILE A 115 1.61 -9.99 -12.16
CA ILE A 115 0.18 -9.70 -11.97
C ILE A 115 -0.68 -10.73 -12.72
N GLU A 116 -0.36 -11.03 -13.99
CA GLU A 116 -1.07 -12.01 -14.79
C GLU A 116 -0.98 -13.41 -14.16
N LYS A 117 0.19 -13.82 -13.68
CA LYS A 117 0.38 -15.09 -12.96
C LYS A 117 -0.45 -15.16 -11.67
N LEU A 118 -0.41 -14.12 -10.85
CA LEU A 118 -1.19 -14.06 -9.60
C LEU A 118 -2.69 -14.04 -9.89
N GLN A 119 -3.12 -13.36 -10.96
CA GLN A 119 -4.51 -13.36 -11.39
C GLN A 119 -4.97 -14.75 -11.83
N GLN A 120 -4.17 -15.49 -12.60
CA GLN A 120 -4.46 -16.88 -12.99
C GLN A 120 -4.60 -17.79 -11.76
N ILE A 121 -3.75 -17.62 -10.74
CA ILE A 121 -3.87 -18.37 -9.48
C ILE A 121 -5.18 -18.00 -8.77
N ALA A 122 -5.53 -16.71 -8.74
CA ALA A 122 -6.78 -16.25 -8.14
C ALA A 122 -8.02 -16.86 -8.81
N GLU A 123 -8.03 -16.95 -10.14
CA GLU A 123 -9.14 -17.50 -10.94
C GLU A 123 -9.32 -19.01 -10.75
N GLN A 124 -8.26 -19.71 -10.38
CA GLN A 124 -8.35 -21.14 -10.03
C GLN A 124 -8.92 -21.39 -8.63
N SER A 125 -9.06 -20.33 -7.81
CA SER A 125 -9.65 -20.45 -6.49
C SER A 125 -11.16 -20.72 -6.59
N VAL A 126 -11.66 -21.64 -5.75
CA VAL A 126 -13.09 -22.06 -5.73
C VAL A 126 -13.98 -21.01 -5.04
N SER A 127 -13.45 -19.83 -4.71
CA SER A 127 -14.19 -18.79 -4.01
C SER A 127 -15.05 -17.94 -4.95
N THR A 128 -16.11 -17.34 -4.42
CA THR A 128 -17.01 -16.42 -5.15
C THR A 128 -16.25 -15.22 -5.76
N PHE A 129 -15.10 -14.88 -5.20
CA PHE A 129 -14.21 -13.83 -5.72
C PHE A 129 -12.83 -14.41 -5.99
N PRO A 130 -12.22 -14.12 -7.16
CA PRO A 130 -10.85 -14.52 -7.45
C PRO A 130 -9.89 -13.97 -6.36
N ALA A 131 -9.26 -14.88 -5.63
CA ALA A 131 -8.39 -14.52 -4.51
C ALA A 131 -7.15 -15.40 -4.46
N ILE A 132 -6.04 -14.80 -4.04
CA ILE A 132 -4.77 -15.48 -3.77
C ILE A 132 -4.52 -15.58 -2.27
N LYS A 133 -3.65 -16.49 -1.88
CA LYS A 133 -3.14 -16.58 -0.51
C LYS A 133 -1.89 -15.69 -0.37
N PRO A 134 -1.60 -15.16 0.82
CA PRO A 134 -0.32 -14.49 1.07
C PRO A 134 0.91 -15.33 0.70
N SER A 135 0.82 -16.67 0.82
CA SER A 135 1.87 -17.60 0.39
C SER A 135 2.16 -17.53 -1.12
N ASP A 136 1.14 -17.27 -1.95
CA ASP A 136 1.33 -17.20 -3.41
C ASP A 136 2.18 -15.99 -3.80
N ILE A 137 2.05 -14.88 -3.04
CA ILE A 137 2.93 -13.72 -3.16
C ILE A 137 4.34 -14.08 -2.70
N GLY A 138 4.47 -14.81 -1.58
CA GLY A 138 5.75 -15.28 -1.06
C GLY A 138 6.50 -16.20 -2.02
N ASP A 139 5.78 -16.98 -2.81
CA ASP A 139 6.33 -17.89 -3.82
C ASP A 139 6.78 -17.20 -5.11
N CYS A 140 6.47 -15.93 -5.31
CA CYS A 140 6.99 -15.16 -6.43
C CYS A 140 8.51 -15.10 -6.38
N LEU A 141 9.14 -15.27 -7.56
CA LEU A 141 10.59 -15.25 -7.68
C LEU A 141 11.11 -13.81 -7.78
N ILE A 142 12.22 -13.56 -7.10
CA ILE A 142 12.94 -12.28 -7.13
C ILE A 142 14.43 -12.54 -7.33
N ASN A 143 15.08 -11.72 -8.14
CA ASN A 143 16.52 -11.76 -8.29
C ASN A 143 17.18 -11.03 -7.12
N VAL A 144 18.28 -11.57 -6.63
CA VAL A 144 19.13 -10.93 -5.62
C VAL A 144 20.46 -10.62 -6.28
N PHE A 145 20.89 -9.37 -6.17
CA PHE A 145 22.12 -8.87 -6.74
C PHE A 145 23.28 -9.03 -5.74
N GLU A 146 24.49 -8.95 -6.25
CA GLU A 146 25.68 -8.80 -5.39
C GLU A 146 25.58 -7.50 -4.58
N LYS A 147 26.22 -7.47 -3.42
CA LYS A 147 26.09 -6.39 -2.45
C LYS A 147 26.29 -5.00 -3.06
N LYS A 148 27.34 -4.81 -3.87
CA LYS A 148 27.66 -3.54 -4.51
C LYS A 148 26.54 -3.05 -5.44
N ASP A 149 26.03 -3.93 -6.28
CA ASP A 149 24.99 -3.60 -7.24
C ASP A 149 23.64 -3.39 -6.55
N ALA A 150 23.36 -4.19 -5.51
CA ALA A 150 22.17 -4.04 -4.68
C ALA A 150 22.13 -2.69 -3.96
N GLU A 151 23.25 -2.24 -3.38
CA GLU A 151 23.35 -0.94 -2.72
C GLU A 151 23.10 0.23 -3.70
N ILE A 152 23.68 0.16 -4.89
CA ILE A 152 23.48 1.18 -5.94
C ILE A 152 22.00 1.21 -6.35
N LEU A 153 21.41 0.02 -6.65
CA LEU A 153 20.03 -0.10 -7.08
C LEU A 153 19.07 0.41 -5.99
N ASN A 154 19.23 -0.02 -4.75
CA ASN A 154 18.38 0.38 -3.64
C ASN A 154 18.41 1.90 -3.39
N ASN A 155 19.59 2.53 -3.47
CA ASN A 155 19.72 3.98 -3.34
C ASN A 155 18.99 4.73 -4.46
N GLN A 156 19.11 4.25 -5.72
CA GLN A 156 18.41 4.85 -6.85
C GLN A 156 16.90 4.70 -6.72
N LEU A 157 16.42 3.49 -6.37
CA LEU A 157 15.00 3.23 -6.19
C LEU A 157 14.41 4.08 -5.07
N SER A 158 15.08 4.15 -3.92
CA SER A 158 14.64 4.98 -2.79
C SER A 158 14.49 6.45 -3.20
N ALA A 159 15.46 7.01 -3.93
CA ALA A 159 15.40 8.39 -4.44
C ALA A 159 14.19 8.60 -5.38
N VAL A 160 13.93 7.67 -6.30
CA VAL A 160 12.81 7.73 -7.24
C VAL A 160 11.47 7.63 -6.49
N PHE A 161 11.32 6.65 -5.59
CA PHE A 161 10.08 6.47 -4.83
C PHE A 161 9.79 7.63 -3.89
N LYS A 162 10.83 8.20 -3.27
CA LYS A 162 10.69 9.44 -2.50
C LYS A 162 10.15 10.59 -3.36
N LYS A 163 10.65 10.74 -4.59
CA LYS A 163 10.16 11.77 -5.52
C LYS A 163 8.72 11.52 -5.95
N ILE A 164 8.34 10.26 -6.20
CA ILE A 164 6.96 9.89 -6.51
C ILE A 164 6.03 10.25 -5.34
N SER A 165 6.42 9.91 -4.10
CA SER A 165 5.66 10.25 -2.90
C SER A 165 5.47 11.77 -2.75
N GLN A 166 6.52 12.54 -2.91
CA GLN A 166 6.47 14.02 -2.87
C GLN A 166 5.52 14.60 -3.94
N ASN A 167 5.61 14.07 -5.17
CA ASN A 167 4.72 14.52 -6.25
C ASN A 167 3.25 14.16 -5.96
N ASN A 168 2.97 13.00 -5.40
CA ASN A 168 1.62 12.61 -5.02
C ASN A 168 1.04 13.52 -3.92
N GLN A 169 1.84 13.86 -2.90
CA GLN A 169 1.45 14.80 -1.85
C GLN A 169 1.16 16.20 -2.42
N GLU A 170 2.02 16.70 -3.32
CA GLU A 170 1.81 17.99 -3.96
C GLU A 170 0.58 17.99 -4.86
N ASN A 171 0.32 16.91 -5.61
CA ASN A 171 -0.90 16.75 -6.40
C ASN A 171 -2.16 16.79 -5.52
N GLN A 172 -2.16 16.13 -4.37
CA GLN A 172 -3.28 16.17 -3.43
C GLN A 172 -3.49 17.60 -2.89
N ARG A 173 -2.41 18.30 -2.51
CA ARG A 173 -2.44 19.68 -2.07
C ARG A 173 -3.02 20.61 -3.14
N LEU A 174 -2.53 20.49 -4.37
CA LEU A 174 -3.01 21.28 -5.51
C LEU A 174 -4.48 21.00 -5.81
N ALA A 175 -4.93 19.75 -5.71
CA ALA A 175 -6.35 19.40 -5.85
C ALA A 175 -7.21 20.10 -4.79
N LEU A 176 -6.81 20.09 -3.52
CA LEU A 176 -7.52 20.80 -2.44
C LEU A 176 -7.58 22.32 -2.68
N ILE A 177 -6.50 22.93 -3.14
CA ILE A 177 -6.45 24.35 -3.50
C ILE A 177 -7.44 24.63 -4.64
N ARG A 178 -7.37 23.84 -5.72
CA ARG A 178 -8.29 23.98 -6.86
C ARG A 178 -9.75 23.90 -6.38
N ASP A 179 -10.08 22.87 -5.62
CA ASP A 179 -11.46 22.59 -5.18
C ASP A 179 -11.98 23.67 -4.21
N SER A 180 -11.09 24.35 -3.47
CA SER A 180 -11.44 25.48 -2.62
C SER A 180 -11.60 26.79 -3.38
N LEU A 181 -10.87 26.98 -4.49
CA LEU A 181 -10.88 28.23 -5.27
C LEU A 181 -11.96 28.23 -6.36
N LEU A 182 -12.21 27.08 -6.99
CA LEU A 182 -13.15 26.98 -8.11
C LEU A 182 -14.56 27.54 -7.78
N PRO A 183 -15.19 27.18 -6.65
CA PRO A 183 -16.51 27.74 -6.29
C PRO A 183 -16.48 29.24 -6.11
N LYS A 184 -15.40 29.81 -5.52
CA LYS A 184 -15.26 31.24 -5.27
C LYS A 184 -15.09 32.06 -6.55
N LEU A 185 -14.37 31.50 -7.53
CA LEU A 185 -14.23 32.08 -8.85
C LEU A 185 -15.56 32.04 -9.64
N MET A 186 -16.28 30.91 -9.54
CA MET A 186 -17.56 30.74 -10.22
C MET A 186 -18.67 31.61 -9.62
N SER A 187 -18.62 31.91 -8.31
CA SER A 187 -19.60 32.81 -7.63
C SER A 187 -19.27 34.29 -7.78
N GLY A 188 -18.08 34.62 -8.33
CA GLY A 188 -17.62 36.02 -8.41
C GLY A 188 -17.14 36.63 -7.08
N GLU A 189 -16.94 35.76 -6.05
CA GLU A 189 -16.35 36.21 -4.78
C GLU A 189 -14.85 36.55 -4.91
N MET A 190 -14.20 36.00 -5.92
CA MET A 190 -12.80 36.28 -6.26
C MET A 190 -12.67 36.62 -7.73
N GLU A 191 -12.02 37.73 -8.03
CA GLU A 191 -11.60 38.08 -9.38
C GLU A 191 -10.10 37.77 -9.54
N LEU A 192 -9.74 37.21 -10.68
CA LEU A 192 -8.34 37.08 -11.04
C LEU A 192 -7.86 38.46 -11.46
N GLY A 193 -7.04 39.11 -10.62
CA GLY A 193 -6.42 40.38 -10.98
C GLY A 193 -5.56 40.19 -12.25
N CYS A 194 -5.83 40.95 -13.28
CA CYS A 194 -5.02 41.05 -14.49
C CYS A 194 -3.66 41.70 -14.21
#